data_9277d8a0e39104d213a15c408dbde5b3
#
_entry.id   9277d8a0e39104d213a15c408dbde5b3
#
_cell.length_a   1.000
_cell.length_b   1.000
_cell.length_c   1.000
_cell.angle_alpha   90.00
_cell.angle_beta   90.00
_cell.angle_gamma   90.00
#
_symmetry.space_group_name_H-M   'P 1'
#
loop_
_entity.id
_entity.type
_entity.pdbx_description
1 polymer ?
#
loop_
_entity_poly.entity_id
_entity_poly.type
_entity_poly.pdbx_seq_one_letter_code
_entity_poly.pdbx_strand_id
1 'polypeptide(L)'
;MPVDGLGPVEATEFSAVEVKAPGIIARKSVHEPMVTGIKAIDAMTPIGRGQRELVIGDRQTGKTAIAIDTIINQRANYEAGNPVYCIYVAVGQKGSTVANIVETLRSKGAMDYTVVIAATAADPAALQYFAPFAGAAVGEYFRDTGRAALVVYDDLSKQAVAYREVSLILRRPSGREAYPGDVFYLHSRLLERAAKIIDQQEVAEQMNDLPDSLKGKVKAGGSLTALPIIETQAGDVSAYIPTNVISITDGQIYLETDLFNQGQRPAINVGISVSRVGGAAQVKSMKSVAGTLKIEQAQFNELESFSKYSSDVDRVTEMVLDKGRKNNQQLIQPQYSPMPVGEEVAVLYCGTHGLMKDISLDQVHEFDVLFLERMRATHQTDVLDKLSAGKVDPELFNVIEDVASGVVRSILIDSGKRKMKVKKFN
;
A
#
# COMPACT_ATOMS: atom_id res chain seq x y z
N MET A 1 11.44 -23.58 -10.64
CA MET A 1 10.58 -24.78 -10.74
C MET A 1 9.40 -24.58 -9.81
N PRO A 2 8.19 -25.06 -10.15
CA PRO A 2 7.06 -25.03 -9.23
C PRO A 2 7.36 -25.78 -7.95
N VAL A 3 6.93 -25.24 -6.80
CA VAL A 3 7.14 -25.83 -5.47
C VAL A 3 5.82 -26.17 -4.78
N ASP A 4 4.71 -26.05 -5.49
CA ASP A 4 3.33 -26.27 -5.01
C ASP A 4 2.86 -27.73 -5.10
N GLY A 5 3.69 -28.62 -5.69
CA GLY A 5 3.35 -30.03 -5.90
C GLY A 5 2.41 -30.30 -7.08
N LEU A 6 2.02 -29.27 -7.87
CA LEU A 6 1.12 -29.43 -9.01
C LEU A 6 1.82 -29.86 -10.31
N GLY A 7 3.14 -30.06 -10.27
CA GLY A 7 3.94 -30.49 -11.42
C GLY A 7 4.60 -29.32 -12.19
N PRO A 8 5.21 -29.60 -13.34
CA PRO A 8 5.88 -28.57 -14.13
C PRO A 8 4.88 -27.60 -14.76
N VAL A 9 5.28 -26.33 -14.92
CA VAL A 9 4.50 -25.35 -15.68
C VAL A 9 4.63 -25.66 -17.16
N GLU A 10 3.52 -25.85 -17.85
CA GLU A 10 3.46 -25.94 -19.31
C GLU A 10 3.62 -24.55 -19.91
N ALA A 11 4.87 -24.11 -20.12
CA ALA A 11 5.18 -22.80 -20.66
C ALA A 11 5.39 -22.88 -22.19
N THR A 12 4.69 -22.01 -22.90
CA THR A 12 4.85 -21.83 -24.36
C THR A 12 5.61 -20.58 -24.72
N GLU A 13 5.76 -19.65 -23.78
CA GLU A 13 6.39 -18.34 -23.98
C GLU A 13 7.52 -18.14 -22.97
N PHE A 14 8.61 -17.54 -23.41
CA PHE A 14 9.81 -17.32 -22.60
C PHE A 14 10.26 -15.86 -22.74
N SER A 15 10.75 -15.29 -21.64
CA SER A 15 11.34 -13.97 -21.58
C SER A 15 12.67 -14.01 -20.85
N ALA A 16 13.60 -13.13 -21.24
CA ALA A 16 14.83 -12.97 -20.47
C ALA A 16 14.53 -12.39 -19.08
N VAL A 17 15.25 -12.88 -18.07
CA VAL A 17 15.09 -12.43 -16.68
C VAL A 17 15.64 -11.01 -16.49
N GLU A 18 16.77 -10.69 -17.15
CA GLU A 18 17.36 -9.36 -17.16
C GLU A 18 17.14 -8.70 -18.53
N VAL A 19 16.35 -7.62 -18.53
CA VAL A 19 16.07 -6.78 -19.69
C VAL A 19 16.20 -5.31 -19.29
N LYS A 20 16.41 -4.43 -20.27
CA LYS A 20 16.40 -2.99 -20.02
C LYS A 20 14.99 -2.49 -19.76
N ALA A 21 14.88 -1.53 -18.86
CA ALA A 21 13.62 -0.85 -18.61
C ALA A 21 13.10 -0.13 -19.87
N PRO A 22 11.76 0.07 -19.99
CA PRO A 22 11.19 0.86 -21.09
C PRO A 22 11.82 2.25 -21.17
N GLY A 23 12.14 2.69 -22.37
CA GLY A 23 12.68 4.03 -22.63
C GLY A 23 11.69 5.16 -22.28
N ILE A 24 12.17 6.39 -22.22
CA ILE A 24 11.38 7.56 -21.82
C ILE A 24 10.15 7.76 -22.71
N ILE A 25 10.28 7.58 -24.01
CA ILE A 25 9.18 7.79 -24.98
C ILE A 25 8.03 6.81 -24.78
N ALA A 26 8.32 5.59 -24.33
CA ALA A 26 7.33 4.56 -24.09
C ALA A 26 6.56 4.74 -22.76
N ARG A 27 6.95 5.69 -21.91
CA ARG A 27 6.35 5.93 -20.60
C ARG A 27 5.28 7.00 -20.64
N LYS A 28 4.23 6.82 -19.84
CA LYS A 28 3.20 7.80 -19.56
C LYS A 28 3.25 8.20 -18.09
N SER A 29 2.87 9.43 -17.78
CA SER A 29 2.70 9.87 -16.39
C SER A 29 1.66 9.05 -15.67
N VAL A 30 1.95 8.68 -14.42
CA VAL A 30 1.04 7.94 -13.55
C VAL A 30 -0.17 8.79 -13.20
N HIS A 31 -1.37 8.27 -13.47
CA HIS A 31 -2.64 8.99 -13.28
C HIS A 31 -3.81 8.08 -12.86
N GLU A 32 -3.60 6.77 -12.83
CA GLU A 32 -4.61 5.80 -12.41
C GLU A 32 -4.31 5.34 -10.98
N PRO A 33 -5.29 5.30 -10.06
CA PRO A 33 -5.07 4.85 -8.70
C PRO A 33 -4.78 3.35 -8.62
N MET A 34 -3.83 2.98 -7.76
CA MET A 34 -3.66 1.64 -7.22
C MET A 34 -4.19 1.65 -5.80
N VAL A 35 -5.47 1.37 -5.64
CA VAL A 35 -6.13 1.39 -4.33
C VAL A 35 -5.60 0.24 -3.48
N THR A 36 -5.06 0.58 -2.31
CA THR A 36 -4.51 -0.40 -1.37
C THR A 36 -5.57 -0.98 -0.44
N GLY A 37 -6.67 -0.26 -0.24
CA GLY A 37 -7.69 -0.58 0.74
C GLY A 37 -7.28 -0.24 2.17
N ILE A 38 -6.21 0.54 2.33
CA ILE A 38 -5.68 0.99 3.62
C ILE A 38 -5.88 2.50 3.71
N LYS A 39 -6.83 2.93 4.55
CA LYS A 39 -7.25 4.33 4.72
C LYS A 39 -6.07 5.31 4.81
N ALA A 40 -5.07 4.98 5.62
CA ALA A 40 -3.91 5.85 5.83
C ALA A 40 -3.07 6.04 4.56
N ILE A 41 -2.92 5.01 3.73
CA ILE A 41 -2.17 5.05 2.48
C ILE A 41 -2.97 5.77 1.40
N ASP A 42 -4.18 5.31 1.14
CA ASP A 42 -4.99 5.83 0.04
C ASP A 42 -5.37 7.30 0.24
N ALA A 43 -5.47 7.77 1.50
CA ALA A 43 -5.72 9.17 1.84
C ALA A 43 -4.47 10.06 1.76
N MET A 44 -3.32 9.62 2.31
CA MET A 44 -2.18 10.51 2.59
C MET A 44 -0.92 10.24 1.76
N THR A 45 -0.74 8.98 1.31
CA THR A 45 0.41 8.54 0.48
C THR A 45 -0.07 7.65 -0.65
N PRO A 46 -0.97 8.16 -1.54
CA PRO A 46 -1.62 7.34 -2.56
C PRO A 46 -0.61 6.78 -3.57
N ILE A 47 -0.89 5.57 -4.02
CA ILE A 47 -0.08 4.85 -5.00
C ILE A 47 -0.80 4.84 -6.34
N GLY A 48 -0.06 5.06 -7.43
CA GLY A 48 -0.60 4.99 -8.79
C GLY A 48 -0.12 3.76 -9.56
N ARG A 49 -0.89 3.35 -10.54
CA ARG A 49 -0.53 2.24 -11.44
C ARG A 49 0.67 2.62 -12.30
N GLY A 50 1.76 1.88 -12.13
CA GLY A 50 3.05 2.15 -12.78
C GLY A 50 4.05 2.90 -11.90
N GLN A 51 3.68 3.22 -10.64
CA GLN A 51 4.55 3.86 -9.65
C GLN A 51 5.43 2.84 -8.93
N ARG A 52 6.54 3.32 -8.39
CA ARG A 52 7.42 2.58 -7.47
C ARG A 52 7.30 3.21 -6.09
N GLU A 53 6.59 2.58 -5.19
CA GLU A 53 6.41 3.08 -3.82
C GLU A 53 7.10 2.16 -2.83
N LEU A 54 8.08 2.69 -2.11
CA LEU A 54 8.86 1.95 -1.13
C LEU A 54 8.08 1.76 0.16
N VAL A 55 8.04 0.54 0.70
CA VAL A 55 7.59 0.26 2.07
C VAL A 55 8.81 -0.02 2.93
N ILE A 56 9.08 0.85 3.89
CA ILE A 56 10.31 0.83 4.68
C ILE A 56 10.03 0.92 6.17
N GLY A 57 10.80 0.20 6.98
CA GLY A 57 10.70 0.22 8.45
C GLY A 57 11.40 -0.97 9.09
N ASP A 58 11.44 -0.98 10.40
CA ASP A 58 12.08 -2.04 11.18
C ASP A 58 11.35 -3.39 11.04
N ARG A 59 12.00 -4.43 11.54
CA ARG A 59 11.44 -5.79 11.55
C ARG A 59 10.11 -5.80 12.32
N GLN A 60 9.11 -6.54 11.78
CA GLN A 60 7.79 -6.72 12.42
C GLN A 60 6.93 -5.46 12.58
N THR A 61 7.19 -4.39 11.85
CA THR A 61 6.36 -3.17 11.84
C THR A 61 5.12 -3.24 10.94
N GLY A 62 4.90 -4.37 10.24
CA GLY A 62 3.72 -4.56 9.38
C GLY A 62 3.95 -4.34 7.88
N LYS A 63 5.21 -4.24 7.40
CA LYS A 63 5.53 -4.03 5.98
C LYS A 63 4.87 -5.07 5.05
N THR A 64 5.05 -6.34 5.37
CA THR A 64 4.45 -7.46 4.61
C THR A 64 2.91 -7.40 4.66
N ALA A 65 2.32 -7.01 5.79
CA ALA A 65 0.86 -6.89 5.91
C ALA A 65 0.30 -5.85 4.93
N ILE A 66 0.92 -4.69 4.79
CA ILE A 66 0.54 -3.66 3.80
C ILE A 66 0.53 -4.24 2.38
N ALA A 67 1.59 -4.97 2.02
CA ALA A 67 1.68 -5.58 0.70
C ALA A 67 0.59 -6.63 0.46
N ILE A 68 0.31 -7.48 1.45
CA ILE A 68 -0.74 -8.51 1.37
C ILE A 68 -2.13 -7.87 1.31
N ASP A 69 -2.41 -6.84 2.11
CA ASP A 69 -3.68 -6.11 2.06
C ASP A 69 -3.89 -5.46 0.68
N THR A 70 -2.84 -4.87 0.10
CA THR A 70 -2.88 -4.30 -1.26
C THR A 70 -3.22 -5.38 -2.30
N ILE A 71 -2.65 -6.58 -2.19
CA ILE A 71 -2.97 -7.71 -3.08
C ILE A 71 -4.43 -8.14 -2.89
N ILE A 72 -4.87 -8.35 -1.65
CA ILE A 72 -6.25 -8.78 -1.34
C ILE A 72 -7.28 -7.77 -1.89
N ASN A 73 -6.97 -6.48 -1.80
CA ASN A 73 -7.87 -5.42 -2.29
C ASN A 73 -8.08 -5.44 -3.81
N GLN A 74 -7.21 -6.09 -4.59
CA GLN A 74 -7.38 -6.20 -6.04
C GLN A 74 -8.47 -7.19 -6.45
N ARG A 75 -9.06 -7.93 -5.51
CA ARG A 75 -10.15 -8.88 -5.79
C ARG A 75 -11.33 -8.24 -6.49
N ALA A 76 -11.76 -7.06 -6.06
CA ALA A 76 -12.88 -6.34 -6.70
C ALA A 76 -12.58 -6.00 -8.16
N ASN A 77 -11.34 -5.65 -8.50
CA ASN A 77 -10.91 -5.42 -9.88
C ASN A 77 -10.94 -6.70 -10.72
N TYR A 78 -10.55 -7.83 -10.12
CA TYR A 78 -10.57 -9.13 -10.77
C TYR A 78 -12.01 -9.57 -11.07
N GLU A 79 -12.90 -9.49 -10.10
CA GLU A 79 -14.33 -9.83 -10.24
C GLU A 79 -15.06 -8.90 -11.24
N ALA A 80 -14.63 -7.64 -11.36
CA ALA A 80 -15.15 -6.69 -12.34
C ALA A 80 -14.61 -6.89 -13.78
N GLY A 81 -13.74 -7.88 -14.00
CA GLY A 81 -13.17 -8.17 -15.32
C GLY A 81 -12.04 -7.22 -15.77
N ASN A 82 -11.51 -6.40 -14.86
CA ASN A 82 -10.36 -5.53 -15.08
C ASN A 82 -9.25 -5.83 -14.05
N PRO A 83 -8.65 -7.04 -14.10
CA PRO A 83 -7.74 -7.51 -13.07
C PRO A 83 -6.47 -6.69 -12.99
N VAL A 84 -5.95 -6.56 -11.76
CA VAL A 84 -4.55 -6.25 -11.50
C VAL A 84 -3.88 -7.57 -11.12
N TYR A 85 -3.03 -8.07 -11.99
CA TYR A 85 -2.28 -9.31 -11.73
C TYR A 85 -1.17 -9.03 -10.72
N CYS A 86 -1.14 -9.81 -9.64
CA CYS A 86 -0.23 -9.60 -8.54
C CYS A 86 0.92 -10.60 -8.56
N ILE A 87 2.12 -10.14 -8.31
CA ILE A 87 3.32 -10.97 -8.21
C ILE A 87 3.94 -10.71 -6.84
N TYR A 88 3.92 -11.70 -5.96
CA TYR A 88 4.58 -11.62 -4.67
C TYR A 88 5.92 -12.36 -4.73
N VAL A 89 7.02 -11.64 -4.54
CA VAL A 89 8.38 -12.18 -4.57
C VAL A 89 8.94 -12.23 -3.16
N ALA A 90 9.02 -13.42 -2.58
CA ALA A 90 9.63 -13.68 -1.29
C ALA A 90 11.13 -13.92 -1.45
N VAL A 91 11.96 -13.09 -0.83
CA VAL A 91 13.43 -13.20 -0.90
C VAL A 91 14.01 -13.43 0.49
N GLY A 92 14.72 -14.53 0.67
CA GLY A 92 15.41 -14.85 1.92
C GLY A 92 14.49 -15.02 3.14
N GLN A 93 13.21 -15.29 2.92
CA GLN A 93 12.23 -15.54 3.99
C GLN A 93 12.25 -17.02 4.42
N LYS A 94 11.76 -17.29 5.62
CA LYS A 94 11.55 -18.67 6.06
C LYS A 94 10.45 -19.33 5.24
N GLY A 95 10.61 -20.59 4.85
CA GLY A 95 9.59 -21.33 4.10
C GLY A 95 8.21 -21.35 4.78
N SER A 96 8.18 -21.45 6.13
CA SER A 96 6.94 -21.37 6.91
C SER A 96 6.22 -20.01 6.77
N THR A 97 6.98 -18.92 6.68
CA THR A 97 6.41 -17.57 6.47
C THR A 97 5.77 -17.49 5.08
N VAL A 98 6.46 -17.97 4.06
CA VAL A 98 5.92 -18.02 2.69
C VAL A 98 4.66 -18.87 2.62
N ALA A 99 4.65 -20.05 3.25
CA ALA A 99 3.49 -20.91 3.31
C ALA A 99 2.28 -20.22 3.97
N ASN A 100 2.48 -19.49 5.07
CA ASN A 100 1.42 -18.75 5.75
C ASN A 100 0.87 -17.59 4.85
N ILE A 101 1.72 -16.93 4.09
CA ILE A 101 1.30 -15.89 3.15
C ILE A 101 0.44 -16.50 2.03
N VAL A 102 0.88 -17.60 1.44
CA VAL A 102 0.11 -18.32 0.42
C VAL A 102 -1.26 -18.74 0.95
N GLU A 103 -1.31 -19.28 2.17
CA GLU A 103 -2.57 -19.69 2.79
C GLU A 103 -3.48 -18.49 3.09
N THR A 104 -2.92 -17.37 3.54
CA THR A 104 -3.68 -16.13 3.73
C THR A 104 -4.27 -15.62 2.41
N LEU A 105 -3.48 -15.57 1.33
CA LEU A 105 -3.95 -15.17 0.01
C LEU A 105 -5.02 -16.12 -0.53
N ARG A 106 -4.85 -17.43 -0.30
CA ARG A 106 -5.82 -18.47 -0.70
C ARG A 106 -7.14 -18.31 0.05
N SER A 107 -7.09 -18.18 1.37
CA SER A 107 -8.30 -18.00 2.20
C SER A 107 -9.09 -16.75 1.88
N LYS A 108 -8.42 -15.70 1.35
CA LYS A 108 -9.03 -14.45 0.89
C LYS A 108 -9.43 -14.47 -0.60
N GLY A 109 -9.22 -15.60 -1.32
CA GLY A 109 -9.54 -15.71 -2.76
C GLY A 109 -8.63 -14.88 -3.66
N ALA A 110 -7.43 -14.51 -3.19
CA ALA A 110 -6.48 -13.69 -3.95
C ALA A 110 -5.52 -14.51 -4.82
N MET A 111 -5.49 -15.83 -4.67
CA MET A 111 -4.60 -16.70 -5.47
C MET A 111 -5.01 -16.82 -6.94
N ASP A 112 -6.25 -16.50 -7.29
CA ASP A 112 -6.74 -16.59 -8.68
C ASP A 112 -6.07 -15.57 -9.62
N TYR A 113 -5.54 -14.48 -9.05
CA TYR A 113 -4.85 -13.42 -9.79
C TYR A 113 -3.43 -13.14 -9.24
N THR A 114 -2.89 -14.04 -8.42
CA THR A 114 -1.58 -13.84 -7.78
C THR A 114 -0.62 -14.98 -8.10
N VAL A 115 0.62 -14.60 -8.48
CA VAL A 115 1.75 -15.50 -8.63
C VAL A 115 2.71 -15.27 -7.46
N VAL A 116 3.13 -16.36 -6.79
CA VAL A 116 4.14 -16.31 -5.73
C VAL A 116 5.46 -16.88 -6.23
N ILE A 117 6.52 -16.08 -6.14
CA ILE A 117 7.90 -16.50 -6.47
C ILE A 117 8.69 -16.50 -5.17
N ALA A 118 9.23 -17.62 -4.79
CA ALA A 118 9.95 -17.77 -3.54
C ALA A 118 11.39 -18.23 -3.76
N ALA A 119 12.34 -17.45 -3.23
CA ALA A 119 13.71 -17.86 -2.97
C ALA A 119 13.92 -17.74 -1.45
N THR A 120 13.80 -18.85 -0.75
CA THR A 120 13.80 -18.89 0.72
C THR A 120 15.21 -18.70 1.30
N ALA A 121 15.30 -18.53 2.61
CA ALA A 121 16.59 -18.42 3.30
C ALA A 121 17.45 -19.70 3.19
N ALA A 122 16.87 -20.83 2.82
CA ALA A 122 17.58 -22.08 2.58
C ALA A 122 18.10 -22.23 1.15
N ASP A 123 17.66 -21.36 0.23
CA ASP A 123 18.08 -21.41 -1.16
C ASP A 123 19.43 -20.69 -1.37
N PRO A 124 20.23 -21.10 -2.39
CA PRO A 124 21.48 -20.45 -2.72
C PRO A 124 21.32 -18.94 -2.96
N ALA A 125 22.33 -18.13 -2.60
CA ALA A 125 22.32 -16.69 -2.78
C ALA A 125 22.04 -16.26 -4.22
N ALA A 126 22.49 -17.03 -5.22
CA ALA A 126 22.19 -16.78 -6.63
C ALA A 126 20.69 -16.80 -6.93
N LEU A 127 19.93 -17.71 -6.35
CA LEU A 127 18.46 -17.76 -6.51
C LEU A 127 17.78 -16.59 -5.83
N GLN A 128 18.23 -16.21 -4.63
CA GLN A 128 17.72 -15.03 -3.92
C GLN A 128 18.03 -13.72 -4.70
N TYR A 129 19.16 -13.68 -5.37
CA TYR A 129 19.51 -12.55 -6.27
C TYR A 129 18.58 -12.47 -7.48
N PHE A 130 18.30 -13.59 -8.16
CA PHE A 130 17.52 -13.60 -9.39
C PHE A 130 16.01 -13.54 -9.18
N ALA A 131 15.49 -13.96 -8.05
CA ALA A 131 14.04 -14.03 -7.81
C ALA A 131 13.29 -12.70 -8.07
N PRO A 132 13.76 -11.52 -7.63
CA PRO A 132 13.12 -10.25 -7.96
C PRO A 132 13.07 -9.94 -9.47
N PHE A 133 14.13 -10.28 -10.21
CA PHE A 133 14.16 -10.11 -11.67
C PHE A 133 13.17 -11.04 -12.38
N ALA A 134 13.04 -12.28 -11.89
CA ALA A 134 12.03 -13.21 -12.41
C ALA A 134 10.61 -12.68 -12.14
N GLY A 135 10.36 -12.12 -10.96
CA GLY A 135 9.09 -11.46 -10.65
C GLY A 135 8.80 -10.27 -11.56
N ALA A 136 9.80 -9.44 -11.83
CA ALA A 136 9.67 -8.35 -12.78
C ALA A 136 9.32 -8.85 -14.18
N ALA A 137 9.97 -9.90 -14.68
CA ALA A 137 9.70 -10.47 -15.99
C ALA A 137 8.26 -10.99 -16.13
N VAL A 138 7.71 -11.62 -15.08
CA VAL A 138 6.29 -12.04 -15.05
C VAL A 138 5.38 -10.80 -15.08
N GLY A 139 5.69 -9.77 -14.30
CA GLY A 139 4.90 -8.52 -14.29
C GLY A 139 4.93 -7.78 -15.62
N GLU A 140 6.07 -7.77 -16.30
CA GLU A 140 6.25 -7.17 -17.63
C GLU A 140 5.37 -7.83 -18.70
N TYR A 141 5.19 -9.13 -18.64
CA TYR A 141 4.27 -9.82 -19.55
C TYR A 141 2.86 -9.22 -19.51
N PHE A 142 2.34 -8.94 -18.33
CA PHE A 142 1.05 -8.30 -18.18
C PHE A 142 1.09 -6.84 -18.65
N ARG A 143 2.10 -6.07 -18.23
CA ARG A 143 2.30 -4.68 -18.66
C ARG A 143 2.36 -4.56 -20.19
N ASP A 144 3.18 -5.38 -20.85
CA ASP A 144 3.44 -5.26 -22.28
C ASP A 144 2.28 -5.80 -23.13
N THR A 145 1.35 -6.54 -22.52
CA THR A 145 0.08 -6.96 -23.13
C THR A 145 -1.10 -6.07 -22.76
N GLY A 146 -0.85 -4.82 -22.27
CA GLY A 146 -1.86 -3.80 -22.01
C GLY A 146 -2.64 -3.99 -20.73
N ARG A 147 -2.18 -4.85 -19.81
CA ARG A 147 -2.85 -5.15 -18.53
C ARG A 147 -2.14 -4.46 -17.36
N ALA A 148 -2.82 -4.39 -16.23
CA ALA A 148 -2.22 -3.88 -15.00
C ALA A 148 -1.59 -5.02 -14.18
N ALA A 149 -0.38 -4.78 -13.67
CA ALA A 149 0.29 -5.68 -12.75
C ALA A 149 0.85 -4.94 -11.54
N LEU A 150 0.93 -5.66 -10.42
CA LEU A 150 1.54 -5.23 -9.17
C LEU A 150 2.61 -6.24 -8.79
N VAL A 151 3.85 -5.81 -8.58
CA VAL A 151 4.91 -6.66 -8.06
C VAL A 151 5.34 -6.17 -6.68
N VAL A 152 5.38 -7.09 -5.73
CA VAL A 152 5.89 -6.87 -4.37
C VAL A 152 7.23 -7.59 -4.24
N TYR A 153 8.26 -6.90 -3.75
CA TYR A 153 9.56 -7.49 -3.46
C TYR A 153 9.79 -7.53 -1.95
N ASP A 154 9.60 -8.67 -1.32
CA ASP A 154 9.71 -8.84 0.13
C ASP A 154 10.87 -9.78 0.51
N ASP A 155 12.12 -9.29 0.74
CA ASP A 155 12.52 -7.89 0.69
C ASP A 155 13.81 -7.69 -0.13
N LEU A 156 14.02 -6.47 -0.60
CA LEU A 156 15.22 -6.12 -1.35
C LEU A 156 16.47 -5.97 -0.48
N SER A 157 16.34 -5.82 0.85
CA SER A 157 17.49 -5.83 1.76
C SER A 157 18.18 -7.19 1.71
N LYS A 158 17.42 -8.28 1.68
CA LYS A 158 17.95 -9.64 1.56
C LYS A 158 18.51 -9.91 0.17
N GLN A 159 17.90 -9.37 -0.89
CA GLN A 159 18.48 -9.42 -2.23
C GLN A 159 19.87 -8.76 -2.26
N ALA A 160 20.02 -7.60 -1.63
CA ALA A 160 21.31 -6.91 -1.55
C ALA A 160 22.35 -7.74 -0.79
N VAL A 161 21.96 -8.39 0.32
CA VAL A 161 22.84 -9.28 1.09
C VAL A 161 23.28 -10.48 0.21
N ALA A 162 22.35 -11.11 -0.49
CA ALA A 162 22.65 -12.20 -1.41
C ALA A 162 23.61 -11.76 -2.54
N TYR A 163 23.41 -10.57 -3.11
CA TYR A 163 24.29 -10.01 -4.10
C TYR A 163 25.69 -9.70 -3.55
N ARG A 164 25.78 -9.21 -2.31
CA ARG A 164 27.04 -9.01 -1.61
C ARG A 164 27.80 -10.33 -1.44
N GLU A 165 27.11 -11.39 -1.00
CA GLU A 165 27.68 -12.73 -0.83
C GLU A 165 28.25 -13.25 -2.14
N VAL A 166 27.47 -13.25 -3.23
CA VAL A 166 27.93 -13.69 -4.55
C VAL A 166 29.14 -12.86 -5.02
N SER A 167 29.11 -11.54 -4.82
CA SER A 167 30.20 -10.64 -5.22
C SER A 167 31.49 -10.90 -4.45
N LEU A 168 31.39 -11.19 -3.14
CA LEU A 168 32.56 -11.53 -2.31
C LEU A 168 33.17 -12.89 -2.70
N ILE A 169 32.34 -13.88 -2.99
CA ILE A 169 32.81 -15.19 -3.51
C ILE A 169 33.56 -15.00 -4.84
N LEU A 170 33.06 -14.14 -5.69
CA LEU A 170 33.71 -13.80 -6.98
C LEU A 170 34.90 -12.83 -6.82
N ARG A 171 35.28 -12.49 -5.59
CA ARG A 171 36.39 -11.58 -5.24
C ARG A 171 36.29 -10.21 -5.90
N ARG A 172 35.07 -9.71 -6.10
CA ARG A 172 34.83 -8.35 -6.57
C ARG A 172 35.20 -7.34 -5.48
N PRO A 173 35.76 -6.18 -5.83
CA PRO A 173 36.09 -5.17 -4.83
C PRO A 173 34.83 -4.69 -4.09
N SER A 174 34.91 -4.63 -2.77
CA SER A 174 33.84 -4.14 -1.92
C SER A 174 34.02 -2.68 -1.54
N GLY A 175 32.90 -1.97 -1.41
CA GLY A 175 32.81 -0.60 -0.93
C GLY A 175 32.17 -0.48 0.47
N ARG A 176 31.33 0.52 0.65
CA ARG A 176 30.61 0.78 1.90
C ARG A 176 29.82 -0.45 2.37
N GLU A 177 29.89 -0.80 3.64
CA GLU A 177 29.22 -1.94 4.27
C GLU A 177 29.50 -3.29 3.56
N ALA A 178 30.68 -3.40 2.93
CA ALA A 178 31.13 -4.54 2.13
C ALA A 178 30.24 -4.84 0.90
N TYR A 179 29.35 -3.94 0.49
CA TYR A 179 28.59 -4.07 -0.75
C TYR A 179 29.49 -3.78 -1.97
N PRO A 180 29.27 -4.45 -3.11
CA PRO A 180 29.95 -4.12 -4.35
C PRO A 180 29.55 -2.72 -4.85
N GLY A 181 30.42 -2.04 -5.59
CA GLY A 181 30.20 -0.66 -6.04
C GLY A 181 28.98 -0.46 -6.92
N ASP A 182 28.46 -1.53 -7.53
CA ASP A 182 27.30 -1.52 -8.42
C ASP A 182 25.97 -1.94 -7.73
N VAL A 183 25.92 -2.00 -6.39
CA VAL A 183 24.68 -2.36 -5.67
C VAL A 183 23.54 -1.36 -5.92
N PHE A 184 23.85 -0.08 -6.16
CA PHE A 184 22.84 0.88 -6.59
C PHE A 184 22.22 0.46 -7.93
N TYR A 185 23.04 0.06 -8.89
CA TYR A 185 22.60 -0.41 -10.20
C TYR A 185 21.78 -1.70 -10.13
N LEU A 186 22.03 -2.57 -9.13
CA LEU A 186 21.22 -3.74 -8.86
C LEU A 186 19.74 -3.38 -8.70
N HIS A 187 19.43 -2.46 -7.80
CA HIS A 187 18.06 -2.05 -7.49
C HIS A 187 17.48 -1.09 -8.54
N SER A 188 18.29 -0.19 -9.09
CA SER A 188 17.79 0.77 -10.09
C SER A 188 17.36 0.07 -11.38
N ARG A 189 18.16 -0.88 -11.93
CA ARG A 189 17.77 -1.62 -13.12
C ARG A 189 16.57 -2.55 -12.92
N LEU A 190 16.31 -3.00 -11.68
CA LEU A 190 15.12 -3.75 -11.33
C LEU A 190 13.90 -2.84 -11.27
N LEU A 191 13.97 -1.79 -10.47
CA LEU A 191 12.82 -0.92 -10.15
C LEU A 191 12.42 -0.02 -11.34
N GLU A 192 13.35 0.38 -12.21
CA GLU A 192 13.05 1.13 -13.41
C GLU A 192 12.20 0.34 -14.43
N ARG A 193 12.10 -0.97 -14.29
CA ARG A 193 11.20 -1.81 -15.11
C ARG A 193 9.72 -1.58 -14.80
N ALA A 194 9.40 -1.10 -13.58
CA ALA A 194 8.05 -0.65 -13.23
C ALA A 194 7.74 0.69 -13.92
N ALA A 195 6.65 0.71 -14.69
CA ALA A 195 6.24 1.88 -15.45
C ALA A 195 4.77 1.79 -15.87
N LYS A 196 4.17 2.95 -16.16
CA LYS A 196 2.94 3.06 -16.95
C LYS A 196 3.36 3.25 -18.42
N ILE A 197 2.84 2.40 -19.29
CA ILE A 197 3.12 2.46 -20.74
C ILE A 197 2.17 3.44 -21.42
N ILE A 198 2.68 4.12 -22.44
CA ILE A 198 1.95 5.09 -23.26
C ILE A 198 0.74 4.42 -23.95
N ASP A 199 -0.29 5.23 -24.26
CA ASP A 199 -1.51 4.73 -24.91
C ASP A 199 -1.37 4.63 -26.44
N GLN A 200 -0.26 5.13 -27.00
CA GLN A 200 0.00 5.06 -28.43
C GLN A 200 0.59 3.70 -28.79
N GLN A 201 -0.19 2.92 -29.52
CA GLN A 201 0.15 1.53 -29.89
C GLN A 201 1.47 1.41 -30.65
N GLU A 202 1.71 2.28 -31.64
CA GLU A 202 2.90 2.29 -32.45
C GLU A 202 4.19 2.50 -31.63
N VAL A 203 4.13 3.33 -30.59
CA VAL A 203 5.25 3.59 -29.68
C VAL A 203 5.45 2.41 -28.73
N ALA A 204 4.37 1.82 -28.23
CA ALA A 204 4.45 0.65 -27.36
C ALA A 204 5.07 -0.56 -28.06
N GLU A 205 4.79 -0.78 -29.34
CA GLU A 205 5.39 -1.85 -30.15
C GLU A 205 6.88 -1.67 -30.41
N GLN A 206 7.41 -0.44 -30.25
CA GLN A 206 8.82 -0.11 -30.45
C GLN A 206 9.63 -0.09 -29.14
N MET A 207 9.05 -0.56 -28.01
CA MET A 207 9.80 -0.69 -26.77
C MET A 207 11.04 -1.59 -26.96
N ASN A 208 12.13 -1.23 -26.27
CA ASN A 208 13.35 -2.02 -26.29
C ASN A 208 13.19 -3.36 -25.53
N ASP A 209 13.97 -4.34 -25.93
CA ASP A 209 14.11 -5.66 -25.31
C ASP A 209 12.77 -6.44 -25.16
N LEU A 210 11.79 -6.17 -26.03
CA LEU A 210 10.58 -6.97 -26.10
C LEU A 210 10.90 -8.43 -26.47
N PRO A 211 10.38 -9.42 -25.72
CA PRO A 211 10.54 -10.83 -26.07
C PRO A 211 9.98 -11.13 -27.47
N ASP A 212 10.65 -12.00 -28.22
CA ASP A 212 10.16 -12.43 -29.54
C ASP A 212 8.76 -13.03 -29.50
N SER A 213 8.42 -13.70 -28.38
CA SER A 213 7.08 -14.27 -28.12
C SER A 213 5.96 -13.23 -28.02
N LEU A 214 6.30 -11.95 -27.75
CA LEU A 214 5.36 -10.84 -27.66
C LEU A 214 5.22 -10.03 -28.96
N LYS A 215 6.02 -10.30 -29.98
CA LYS A 215 5.90 -9.62 -31.27
C LYS A 215 4.48 -9.80 -31.82
N GLY A 216 3.80 -8.70 -32.13
CA GLY A 216 2.41 -8.68 -32.57
C GLY A 216 1.36 -8.89 -31.47
N LYS A 217 1.76 -9.07 -30.21
CA LYS A 217 0.86 -9.20 -29.05
C LYS A 217 0.93 -8.00 -28.08
N VAL A 218 1.88 -7.09 -28.29
CA VAL A 218 2.05 -5.88 -27.49
C VAL A 218 0.79 -5.03 -27.56
N LYS A 219 0.35 -4.53 -26.41
CA LYS A 219 -0.76 -3.58 -26.30
C LYS A 219 -0.35 -2.40 -25.45
N ALA A 220 -0.70 -1.22 -25.92
CA ALA A 220 -0.48 0.03 -25.21
C ALA A 220 -1.27 0.14 -23.89
N GLY A 221 -0.91 1.09 -23.03
CA GLY A 221 -1.68 1.45 -21.83
C GLY A 221 -1.50 0.51 -20.65
N GLY A 222 -0.70 -0.53 -20.71
CA GLY A 222 -0.43 -1.41 -19.57
C GLY A 222 0.40 -0.74 -18.47
N SER A 223 0.47 -1.35 -17.30
CA SER A 223 1.23 -0.83 -16.17
C SER A 223 1.85 -1.94 -15.32
N LEU A 224 3.03 -1.68 -14.79
CA LEU A 224 3.66 -2.47 -13.75
C LEU A 224 3.99 -1.57 -12.57
N THR A 225 3.28 -1.76 -11.46
CA THR A 225 3.49 -1.07 -10.18
C THR A 225 4.43 -1.89 -9.31
N ALA A 226 5.40 -1.27 -8.66
CA ALA A 226 6.32 -1.95 -7.77
C ALA A 226 6.18 -1.47 -6.32
N LEU A 227 6.08 -2.42 -5.40
CA LEU A 227 6.16 -2.21 -3.96
C LEU A 227 7.41 -2.93 -3.41
N PRO A 228 8.60 -2.32 -3.52
CA PRO A 228 9.79 -2.82 -2.85
C PRO A 228 9.64 -2.65 -1.34
N ILE A 229 10.09 -3.66 -0.59
CA ILE A 229 10.18 -3.63 0.87
C ILE A 229 11.64 -3.55 1.25
N ILE A 230 11.96 -2.64 2.18
CA ILE A 230 13.29 -2.50 2.78
C ILE A 230 13.15 -2.62 4.30
N GLU A 231 14.02 -3.42 4.90
CA GLU A 231 14.14 -3.56 6.35
C GLU A 231 15.21 -2.60 6.87
N THR A 232 14.84 -1.77 7.85
CA THR A 232 15.78 -0.92 8.60
C THR A 232 16.17 -1.59 9.92
N GLN A 233 17.21 -1.07 10.57
CA GLN A 233 17.61 -1.42 11.92
C GLN A 233 17.54 -0.17 12.79
N ALA A 234 16.77 -0.23 13.88
CA ALA A 234 16.56 0.90 14.80
C ALA A 234 16.11 2.20 14.10
N GLY A 235 15.29 2.08 13.05
CA GLY A 235 14.79 3.23 12.29
C GLY A 235 15.82 3.95 11.41
N ASP A 236 17.04 3.40 11.24
CA ASP A 236 18.10 4.06 10.47
C ASP A 236 17.83 4.01 8.96
N VAL A 237 17.26 5.08 8.44
CA VAL A 237 17.06 5.29 6.98
C VAL A 237 18.30 5.82 6.28
N SER A 238 19.35 6.21 7.03
CA SER A 238 20.61 6.73 6.50
C SER A 238 21.62 5.63 6.11
N ALA A 239 21.32 4.37 6.43
CA ALA A 239 22.10 3.21 6.01
C ALA A 239 22.19 3.11 4.47
N TYR A 240 23.14 2.36 3.96
CA TYR A 240 23.49 2.39 2.54
C TYR A 240 22.36 1.91 1.61
N ILE A 241 21.76 0.77 1.92
CA ILE A 241 20.68 0.22 1.08
C ILE A 241 19.40 1.05 1.16
N PRO A 242 18.86 1.43 2.36
CA PRO A 242 17.72 2.34 2.45
C PRO A 242 17.89 3.62 1.64
N THR A 243 19.00 4.33 1.81
CA THR A 243 19.28 5.59 1.09
C THR A 243 19.24 5.40 -0.44
N ASN A 244 19.84 4.32 -0.95
CA ASN A 244 19.84 4.01 -2.36
C ASN A 244 18.40 3.79 -2.89
N VAL A 245 17.62 2.98 -2.21
CA VAL A 245 16.27 2.63 -2.69
C VAL A 245 15.29 3.81 -2.57
N ILE A 246 15.38 4.62 -1.51
CA ILE A 246 14.62 5.88 -1.39
C ILE A 246 14.88 6.80 -2.60
N SER A 247 16.12 6.88 -3.07
CA SER A 247 16.48 7.73 -4.24
C SER A 247 15.96 7.20 -5.57
N ILE A 248 15.76 5.89 -5.69
CA ILE A 248 15.28 5.23 -6.92
C ILE A 248 13.75 5.28 -7.02
N THR A 249 13.05 5.25 -5.90
CA THR A 249 11.59 5.14 -5.84
C THR A 249 10.88 6.48 -5.97
N ASP A 250 9.59 6.45 -6.30
CA ASP A 250 8.73 7.62 -6.49
C ASP A 250 8.07 8.07 -5.17
N GLY A 251 8.54 7.57 -4.07
CA GLY A 251 8.08 7.86 -2.71
C GLY A 251 8.32 6.70 -1.77
N GLN A 252 7.97 6.91 -0.50
CA GLN A 252 8.10 5.90 0.54
C GLN A 252 6.98 5.98 1.57
N ILE A 253 6.57 4.81 2.04
CA ILE A 253 5.70 4.60 3.20
C ILE A 253 6.61 4.13 4.35
N TYR A 254 6.82 4.99 5.33
CA TYR A 254 7.69 4.70 6.47
C TYR A 254 6.87 4.18 7.65
N LEU A 255 7.26 3.00 8.13
CA LEU A 255 6.66 2.35 9.30
C LEU A 255 7.56 2.50 10.52
N GLU A 256 7.03 3.06 11.58
CA GLU A 256 7.75 3.40 12.79
C GLU A 256 7.41 2.44 13.93
N THR A 257 8.45 1.93 14.61
CA THR A 257 8.32 0.97 15.70
C THR A 257 7.57 1.55 16.89
N ASP A 258 7.78 2.82 17.21
CA ASP A 258 7.12 3.48 18.34
C ASP A 258 5.61 3.61 18.13
N LEU A 259 5.18 3.98 16.93
CA LEU A 259 3.76 4.00 16.57
C LEU A 259 3.13 2.60 16.63
N PHE A 260 3.87 1.58 16.17
CA PHE A 260 3.41 0.19 16.24
C PHE A 260 3.19 -0.27 17.69
N ASN A 261 4.13 0.06 18.58
CA ASN A 261 4.07 -0.29 20.00
C ASN A 261 2.97 0.48 20.74
N GLN A 262 2.65 1.70 20.29
CA GLN A 262 1.51 2.50 20.80
C GLN A 262 0.15 1.99 20.33
N GLY A 263 0.11 1.00 19.43
CA GLY A 263 -1.13 0.43 18.90
C GLY A 263 -1.65 1.10 17.63
N GLN A 264 -0.94 2.08 17.08
CA GLN A 264 -1.24 2.67 15.77
C GLN A 264 -0.90 1.65 14.69
N ARG A 265 -1.90 1.04 14.08
CA ARG A 265 -1.71 0.00 13.05
C ARG A 265 -2.66 0.23 11.88
N PRO A 266 -2.12 0.46 10.66
CA PRO A 266 -0.70 0.46 10.31
C PRO A 266 0.10 1.60 10.96
N ALA A 267 1.36 1.31 11.28
CA ALA A 267 2.26 2.22 12.01
C ALA A 267 2.93 3.25 11.07
N ILE A 268 2.15 3.89 10.22
CA ILE A 268 2.65 4.80 9.19
C ILE A 268 2.98 6.17 9.81
N ASN A 269 4.24 6.57 9.70
CA ASN A 269 4.63 7.93 10.01
C ASN A 269 4.31 8.84 8.82
N VAL A 270 3.24 9.61 8.95
CA VAL A 270 2.71 10.50 7.89
C VAL A 270 3.68 11.65 7.57
N GLY A 271 4.48 12.08 8.55
CA GLY A 271 5.41 13.20 8.41
C GLY A 271 6.55 12.93 7.43
N ILE A 272 7.08 11.72 7.42
CA ILE A 272 8.20 11.30 6.56
C ILE A 272 7.80 10.38 5.42
N SER A 273 6.53 9.97 5.37
CA SER A 273 5.97 9.23 4.23
C SER A 273 5.58 10.19 3.11
N VAL A 274 5.97 9.88 1.88
CA VAL A 274 5.80 10.75 0.72
C VAL A 274 5.39 9.94 -0.50
N SER A 275 4.38 10.39 -1.24
CA SER A 275 4.12 9.96 -2.60
C SER A 275 4.40 11.13 -3.55
N ARG A 276 5.31 10.93 -4.51
CA ARG A 276 5.62 11.97 -5.52
C ARG A 276 4.53 12.10 -6.59
N VAL A 277 3.68 11.10 -6.74
CA VAL A 277 2.52 11.15 -7.63
C VAL A 277 1.34 11.87 -6.97
N GLY A 278 1.14 11.63 -5.68
CA GLY A 278 0.16 12.34 -4.85
C GLY A 278 -1.27 12.23 -5.39
N GLY A 279 -2.00 13.35 -5.34
CA GLY A 279 -3.42 13.39 -5.71
C GLY A 279 -3.75 13.04 -7.17
N ALA A 280 -2.76 12.88 -8.06
CA ALA A 280 -2.98 12.34 -9.41
C ALA A 280 -3.31 10.84 -9.39
N ALA A 281 -2.89 10.14 -8.33
CA ALA A 281 -3.17 8.72 -8.08
C ALA A 281 -4.38 8.47 -7.19
N GLN A 282 -5.22 9.47 -6.94
CA GLN A 282 -6.45 9.35 -6.15
C GLN A 282 -7.69 9.46 -7.01
N VAL A 283 -8.75 8.72 -6.65
CA VAL A 283 -10.08 8.99 -7.16
C VAL A 283 -10.54 10.38 -6.70
N LYS A 284 -11.38 11.08 -7.49
CA LYS A 284 -11.77 12.47 -7.20
C LYS A 284 -12.44 12.63 -5.84
N SER A 285 -13.27 11.67 -5.44
CA SER A 285 -13.94 11.64 -4.12
C SER A 285 -12.92 11.58 -2.97
N MET A 286 -11.93 10.69 -3.04
CA MET A 286 -10.86 10.60 -2.05
C MET A 286 -10.06 11.91 -2.00
N LYS A 287 -9.68 12.45 -3.16
CA LYS A 287 -8.92 13.71 -3.23
C LYS A 287 -9.66 14.89 -2.59
N SER A 288 -11.00 14.95 -2.73
CA SER A 288 -11.80 16.03 -2.15
C SER A 288 -11.88 15.96 -0.62
N VAL A 289 -11.90 14.74 -0.06
CA VAL A 289 -12.06 14.50 1.39
C VAL A 289 -10.71 14.48 2.11
N ALA A 290 -9.71 13.82 1.52
CA ALA A 290 -8.40 13.62 2.16
C ALA A 290 -7.41 14.75 1.88
N GLY A 291 -7.76 15.74 1.06
CA GLY A 291 -6.82 16.79 0.63
C GLY A 291 -6.21 17.60 1.79
N THR A 292 -6.95 17.82 2.86
CA THR A 292 -6.49 18.53 4.06
C THR A 292 -5.98 17.61 5.17
N LEU A 293 -6.31 16.31 5.13
CA LEU A 293 -6.05 15.37 6.22
C LEU A 293 -4.56 15.31 6.60
N LYS A 294 -3.67 15.29 5.61
CA LYS A 294 -2.22 15.24 5.87
C LYS A 294 -1.73 16.47 6.60
N ILE A 295 -2.25 17.65 6.26
CA ILE A 295 -1.89 18.93 6.90
C ILE A 295 -2.48 18.97 8.31
N GLU A 296 -3.74 18.59 8.48
CA GLU A 296 -4.40 18.52 9.79
C GLU A 296 -3.67 17.56 10.74
N GLN A 297 -3.22 16.42 10.20
CA GLN A 297 -2.47 15.43 10.95
C GLN A 297 -1.07 15.93 11.36
N ALA A 298 -0.39 16.67 10.49
CA ALA A 298 0.89 17.30 10.81
C ALA A 298 0.73 18.35 11.93
N GLN A 299 -0.30 19.21 11.82
CA GLN A 299 -0.62 20.20 12.85
C GLN A 299 -0.97 19.55 14.19
N PHE A 300 -1.77 18.47 14.16
CA PHE A 300 -2.09 17.70 15.36
C PHE A 300 -0.82 17.17 16.05
N ASN A 301 0.10 16.53 15.31
CA ASN A 301 1.34 15.99 15.87
C ASN A 301 2.22 17.07 16.51
N GLU A 302 2.29 18.25 15.90
CA GLU A 302 3.01 19.42 16.45
C GLU A 302 2.36 19.89 17.76
N LEU A 303 1.04 20.12 17.74
CA LEU A 303 0.29 20.57 18.91
C LEU A 303 0.29 19.52 20.05
N GLU A 304 0.20 18.25 19.73
CA GLU A 304 0.27 17.18 20.73
C GLU A 304 1.64 17.16 21.43
N SER A 305 2.72 17.36 20.67
CA SER A 305 4.06 17.47 21.22
C SER A 305 4.18 18.66 22.18
N PHE A 306 3.62 19.79 21.82
CA PHE A 306 3.58 21.00 22.68
C PHE A 306 2.75 20.78 23.94
N SER A 307 1.59 20.16 23.81
CA SER A 307 0.65 19.95 24.93
C SER A 307 1.23 19.08 26.04
N LYS A 308 2.19 18.19 25.73
CA LYS A 308 2.90 17.37 26.72
C LYS A 308 3.78 18.20 27.68
N TYR A 309 4.17 19.41 27.29
CA TYR A 309 5.04 20.30 28.06
C TYR A 309 4.31 21.55 28.61
N SER A 310 3.06 21.81 28.19
CA SER A 310 2.28 22.97 28.63
C SER A 310 1.13 22.51 29.52
N SER A 311 0.97 23.17 30.67
CA SER A 311 -0.13 22.92 31.61
C SER A 311 -1.43 23.63 31.24
N ASP A 312 -1.38 24.64 30.39
CA ASP A 312 -2.55 25.42 29.94
C ASP A 312 -2.71 25.28 28.42
N VAL A 313 -3.71 24.54 28.01
CA VAL A 313 -4.13 24.42 26.60
C VAL A 313 -5.44 25.18 26.44
N ASP A 314 -5.49 26.14 25.51
CA ASP A 314 -6.72 26.86 25.24
C ASP A 314 -7.80 25.97 24.59
N ARG A 315 -9.07 26.38 24.68
CA ARG A 315 -10.21 25.58 24.21
C ARG A 315 -10.16 25.26 22.70
N VAL A 316 -9.59 26.13 21.89
CA VAL A 316 -9.50 25.90 20.44
C VAL A 316 -8.46 24.81 20.13
N THR A 317 -7.31 24.90 20.80
CA THR A 317 -6.27 23.87 20.71
C THR A 317 -6.77 22.51 21.20
N GLU A 318 -7.57 22.47 22.29
CA GLU A 318 -8.18 21.25 22.80
C GLU A 318 -9.13 20.61 21.76
N MET A 319 -9.93 21.41 21.05
CA MET A 319 -10.81 20.92 19.97
C MET A 319 -10.01 20.34 18.80
N VAL A 320 -8.89 20.95 18.41
CA VAL A 320 -8.01 20.43 17.35
C VAL A 320 -7.35 19.11 17.79
N LEU A 321 -6.91 19.04 19.03
CA LEU A 321 -6.33 17.82 19.60
C LEU A 321 -7.35 16.68 19.68
N ASP A 322 -8.59 16.94 20.10
CA ASP A 322 -9.66 15.94 20.15
C ASP A 322 -9.99 15.40 18.76
N LYS A 323 -10.17 16.30 17.78
CA LYS A 323 -10.38 15.93 16.37
C LYS A 323 -9.23 15.09 15.84
N GLY A 324 -7.99 15.50 16.06
CA GLY A 324 -6.80 14.79 15.59
C GLY A 324 -6.66 13.39 16.20
N ARG A 325 -6.93 13.24 17.51
CA ARG A 325 -6.94 11.92 18.18
C ARG A 325 -8.02 11.00 17.58
N LYS A 326 -9.21 11.52 17.31
CA LYS A 326 -10.29 10.75 16.67
C LYS A 326 -9.95 10.35 15.24
N ASN A 327 -9.36 11.25 14.47
CA ASN A 327 -8.86 10.94 13.14
C ASN A 327 -7.78 9.84 13.17
N ASN A 328 -6.83 9.92 14.12
CA ASN A 328 -5.84 8.85 14.32
C ASN A 328 -6.50 7.50 14.64
N GLN A 329 -7.51 7.51 15.50
CA GLN A 329 -8.25 6.29 15.85
C GLN A 329 -8.97 5.70 14.64
N GLN A 330 -9.54 6.53 13.76
CA GLN A 330 -10.16 6.07 12.51
C GLN A 330 -9.16 5.48 11.52
N LEU A 331 -7.92 5.95 11.51
CA LEU A 331 -6.88 5.42 10.63
C LEU A 331 -6.38 4.03 11.04
N ILE A 332 -6.68 3.58 12.26
CA ILE A 332 -6.38 2.21 12.70
C ILE A 332 -7.24 1.24 11.89
N GLN A 333 -6.58 0.20 11.38
CA GLN A 333 -7.21 -0.82 10.54
C GLN A 333 -6.58 -2.19 10.81
N PRO A 334 -7.39 -3.24 11.02
CA PRO A 334 -6.87 -4.58 11.23
C PRO A 334 -6.23 -5.13 9.96
N GLN A 335 -5.26 -6.04 10.11
CA GLN A 335 -4.62 -6.73 9.00
C GLN A 335 -5.62 -7.61 8.23
N TYR A 336 -5.37 -7.77 6.94
CA TYR A 336 -6.17 -8.61 6.02
C TYR A 336 -7.65 -8.21 5.94
N SER A 337 -7.88 -6.92 6.10
CA SER A 337 -9.21 -6.30 6.06
C SER A 337 -9.18 -5.00 5.25
N PRO A 338 -8.77 -5.06 3.98
CA PRO A 338 -8.80 -3.88 3.12
C PRO A 338 -10.23 -3.40 2.92
N MET A 339 -10.39 -2.08 2.78
CA MET A 339 -11.67 -1.40 2.67
C MET A 339 -11.91 -0.90 1.24
N PRO A 340 -13.13 -1.02 0.69
CA PRO A 340 -13.46 -0.39 -0.58
C PRO A 340 -13.34 1.14 -0.52
N VAL A 341 -12.85 1.76 -1.58
CA VAL A 341 -12.55 3.20 -1.60
C VAL A 341 -13.74 4.10 -1.25
N GLY A 342 -14.97 3.72 -1.62
CA GLY A 342 -16.17 4.48 -1.26
C GLY A 342 -16.44 4.50 0.24
N GLU A 343 -16.16 3.39 0.91
CA GLU A 343 -16.25 3.28 2.37
C GLU A 343 -15.15 4.08 3.07
N GLU A 344 -13.91 4.01 2.55
CA GLU A 344 -12.81 4.83 3.06
C GLU A 344 -13.15 6.33 2.99
N VAL A 345 -13.66 6.79 1.84
CA VAL A 345 -14.06 8.19 1.64
C VAL A 345 -15.14 8.59 2.64
N ALA A 346 -16.17 7.74 2.84
CA ALA A 346 -17.27 8.03 3.75
C ALA A 346 -16.81 8.12 5.22
N VAL A 347 -15.95 7.19 5.66
CA VAL A 347 -15.38 7.20 7.01
C VAL A 347 -14.47 8.41 7.22
N LEU A 348 -13.55 8.68 6.29
CA LEU A 348 -12.63 9.82 6.38
C LEU A 348 -13.36 11.17 6.33
N TYR A 349 -14.49 11.24 5.61
CA TYR A 349 -15.36 12.43 5.62
C TYR A 349 -15.88 12.72 7.02
N CYS A 350 -16.33 11.70 7.74
CA CYS A 350 -16.80 11.86 9.13
C CYS A 350 -15.71 12.45 10.04
N GLY A 351 -14.47 12.00 9.90
CA GLY A 351 -13.33 12.51 10.67
C GLY A 351 -12.95 13.95 10.31
N THR A 352 -12.73 14.21 9.02
CA THR A 352 -12.29 15.52 8.53
C THR A 352 -13.33 16.61 8.77
N HIS A 353 -14.62 16.29 8.79
CA HIS A 353 -15.71 17.24 9.08
C HIS A 353 -16.13 17.24 10.56
N GLY A 354 -15.45 16.49 11.45
CA GLY A 354 -15.67 16.51 12.88
C GLY A 354 -17.05 16.00 13.30
N LEU A 355 -17.66 15.09 12.55
CA LEU A 355 -18.98 14.53 12.84
C LEU A 355 -19.01 13.66 14.11
N MET A 356 -17.82 13.29 14.63
CA MET A 356 -17.66 12.51 15.87
C MET A 356 -17.37 13.35 17.10
N LYS A 357 -17.56 14.67 17.08
CA LYS A 357 -17.19 15.58 18.19
C LYS A 357 -17.84 15.22 19.52
N ASP A 358 -19.06 14.68 19.50
CA ASP A 358 -19.88 14.43 20.69
C ASP A 358 -19.68 13.02 21.32
N ILE A 359 -18.89 12.15 20.70
CA ILE A 359 -18.56 10.83 21.22
C ILE A 359 -17.14 10.81 21.79
N SER A 360 -16.86 9.88 22.71
CA SER A 360 -15.53 9.71 23.30
C SER A 360 -14.59 8.94 22.36
N LEU A 361 -13.28 9.03 22.61
CA LEU A 361 -12.25 8.40 21.76
C LEU A 361 -12.41 6.87 21.66
N ASP A 362 -12.78 6.22 22.76
CA ASP A 362 -13.04 4.78 22.84
C ASP A 362 -14.27 4.32 22.04
N GLN A 363 -15.15 5.25 21.68
CA GLN A 363 -16.37 4.98 20.90
C GLN A 363 -16.19 5.17 19.39
N VAL A 364 -15.03 5.67 18.94
CA VAL A 364 -14.77 5.91 17.50
C VAL A 364 -14.84 4.62 16.68
N HIS A 365 -14.28 3.53 17.19
CA HIS A 365 -14.36 2.24 16.50
C HIS A 365 -15.81 1.70 16.43
N GLU A 366 -16.58 1.83 17.51
CA GLU A 366 -18.01 1.47 17.53
C GLU A 366 -18.80 2.31 16.50
N PHE A 367 -18.48 3.60 16.42
CA PHE A 367 -19.05 4.50 15.42
C PHE A 367 -18.75 4.03 14.00
N ASP A 368 -17.49 3.74 13.65
CA ASP A 368 -17.11 3.31 12.31
C ASP A 368 -17.83 2.04 11.87
N VAL A 369 -17.94 1.04 12.77
CA VAL A 369 -18.65 -0.21 12.51
C VAL A 369 -20.14 0.05 12.24
N LEU A 370 -20.82 0.75 13.15
CA LEU A 370 -22.27 1.03 13.01
C LEU A 370 -22.58 1.94 11.82
N PHE A 371 -21.69 2.89 11.54
CA PHE A 371 -21.83 3.79 10.38
C PHE A 371 -21.74 3.02 9.08
N LEU A 372 -20.71 2.19 8.91
CA LEU A 372 -20.53 1.39 7.71
C LEU A 372 -21.64 0.34 7.54
N GLU A 373 -22.09 -0.31 8.61
CA GLU A 373 -23.22 -1.23 8.54
C GLU A 373 -24.47 -0.54 7.99
N ARG A 374 -24.79 0.66 8.49
CA ARG A 374 -25.93 1.45 7.98
C ARG A 374 -25.74 1.88 6.55
N MET A 375 -24.55 2.40 6.20
CA MET A 375 -24.25 2.83 4.83
C MET A 375 -24.40 1.67 3.83
N ARG A 376 -23.88 0.51 4.16
CA ARG A 376 -24.01 -0.70 3.31
C ARG A 376 -25.46 -1.17 3.18
N ALA A 377 -26.22 -1.12 4.27
CA ALA A 377 -27.61 -1.59 4.27
C ALA A 377 -28.56 -0.67 3.49
N THR A 378 -28.33 0.65 3.51
CA THR A 378 -29.29 1.63 2.99
C THR A 378 -28.79 2.48 1.84
N HIS A 379 -27.46 2.65 1.70
CA HIS A 379 -26.83 3.59 0.78
C HIS A 379 -25.66 3.01 -0.02
N GLN A 380 -25.67 1.70 -0.30
CA GLN A 380 -24.62 1.05 -1.07
C GLN A 380 -24.51 1.64 -2.48
N THR A 381 -25.61 1.62 -3.24
CA THR A 381 -25.62 1.98 -4.66
C THR A 381 -25.75 3.48 -4.90
N ASP A 382 -26.46 4.18 -4.03
CA ASP A 382 -26.74 5.61 -4.19
C ASP A 382 -25.62 6.52 -3.61
N VAL A 383 -24.80 6.02 -2.69
CA VAL A 383 -23.68 6.76 -2.10
C VAL A 383 -22.33 6.04 -2.28
N LEU A 384 -22.13 4.85 -1.68
CA LEU A 384 -20.82 4.21 -1.64
C LEU A 384 -20.26 3.87 -3.02
N ASP A 385 -21.08 3.31 -3.92
CA ASP A 385 -20.63 2.99 -5.27
C ASP A 385 -20.36 4.25 -6.10
N LYS A 386 -21.11 5.34 -5.88
CA LYS A 386 -20.85 6.62 -6.53
C LYS A 386 -19.54 7.27 -6.03
N LEU A 387 -19.26 7.19 -4.74
CA LEU A 387 -17.97 7.65 -4.18
C LEU A 387 -16.81 6.81 -4.73
N SER A 388 -16.98 5.50 -4.86
CA SER A 388 -16.01 4.59 -5.48
C SER A 388 -15.74 4.96 -6.94
N ALA A 389 -16.76 5.43 -7.66
CA ALA A 389 -16.63 5.95 -9.03
C ALA A 389 -16.07 7.38 -9.09
N GLY A 390 -15.69 7.97 -7.95
CA GLY A 390 -15.09 9.31 -7.88
C GLY A 390 -16.07 10.47 -8.01
N LYS A 391 -17.39 10.26 -7.83
CA LYS A 391 -18.38 11.34 -7.82
C LYS A 391 -18.27 12.18 -6.55
N VAL A 392 -18.44 13.49 -6.70
CA VAL A 392 -18.33 14.49 -5.63
C VAL A 392 -19.54 15.40 -5.71
N ASP A 393 -20.70 14.89 -5.31
CA ASP A 393 -21.95 15.65 -5.29
C ASP A 393 -22.30 16.01 -3.85
N PRO A 394 -22.72 17.27 -3.55
CA PRO A 394 -23.09 17.67 -2.19
C PRO A 394 -24.17 16.80 -1.55
N GLU A 395 -25.10 16.28 -2.36
CA GLU A 395 -26.16 15.39 -1.89
C GLU A 395 -25.63 14.10 -1.26
N LEU A 396 -24.49 13.56 -1.79
CA LEU A 396 -23.88 12.36 -1.22
C LEU A 396 -23.34 12.62 0.18
N PHE A 397 -22.73 13.79 0.39
CA PHE A 397 -22.19 14.19 1.68
C PHE A 397 -23.28 14.51 2.70
N ASN A 398 -24.40 15.11 2.29
CA ASN A 398 -25.56 15.31 3.18
C ASN A 398 -26.10 13.97 3.73
N VAL A 399 -26.16 12.93 2.89
CA VAL A 399 -26.57 11.59 3.33
C VAL A 399 -25.59 11.02 4.36
N ILE A 400 -24.28 11.20 4.13
CA ILE A 400 -23.25 10.77 5.11
C ILE A 400 -23.44 11.49 6.44
N GLU A 401 -23.69 12.79 6.45
CA GLU A 401 -23.92 13.59 7.65
C GLU A 401 -25.16 13.13 8.41
N ASP A 402 -26.26 12.86 7.70
CA ASP A 402 -27.51 12.38 8.29
C ASP A 402 -27.32 11.00 8.95
N VAL A 403 -26.69 10.06 8.25
CA VAL A 403 -26.40 8.73 8.80
C VAL A 403 -25.44 8.81 9.99
N ALA A 404 -24.38 9.60 9.90
CA ALA A 404 -23.42 9.82 10.98
C ALA A 404 -24.09 10.40 12.22
N SER A 405 -24.92 11.43 12.04
CA SER A 405 -25.70 12.04 13.14
C SER A 405 -26.63 11.03 13.81
N GLY A 406 -27.27 10.17 13.02
CA GLY A 406 -28.11 9.09 13.53
C GLY A 406 -27.33 8.05 14.35
N VAL A 407 -26.12 7.71 13.92
CA VAL A 407 -25.23 6.77 14.66
C VAL A 407 -24.74 7.39 15.96
N VAL A 408 -24.27 8.66 15.94
CA VAL A 408 -23.83 9.38 17.14
C VAL A 408 -24.95 9.40 18.19
N ARG A 409 -26.20 9.73 17.81
CA ARG A 409 -27.36 9.70 18.72
C ARG A 409 -27.58 8.32 19.32
N SER A 410 -27.47 7.25 18.54
CA SER A 410 -27.61 5.88 19.02
C SER A 410 -26.56 5.53 20.09
N ILE A 411 -25.30 5.85 19.86
CA ILE A 411 -24.18 5.62 20.77
C ILE A 411 -24.39 6.38 22.08
N LEU A 412 -24.81 7.66 22.03
CA LEU A 412 -25.04 8.49 23.21
C LEU A 412 -26.20 7.97 24.05
N ILE A 413 -27.30 7.51 23.43
CA ILE A 413 -28.43 6.92 24.12
C ILE A 413 -28.03 5.64 24.87
N ASP A 414 -27.27 4.77 24.20
CA ASP A 414 -26.83 3.51 24.79
C ASP A 414 -25.83 3.71 25.93
N SER A 415 -24.94 4.68 25.78
CA SER A 415 -24.00 5.10 26.84
C SER A 415 -24.76 5.66 28.06
N GLY A 416 -25.80 6.47 27.85
CA GLY A 416 -26.68 6.97 28.90
C GLY A 416 -27.42 5.84 29.65
N LYS A 417 -27.90 4.84 28.89
CA LYS A 417 -28.54 3.65 29.49
C LYS A 417 -27.57 2.79 30.30
N ARG A 418 -26.33 2.62 29.84
CA ARG A 418 -25.27 1.90 30.57
C ARG A 418 -24.92 2.62 31.87
N LYS A 419 -24.74 3.95 31.87
CA LYS A 419 -24.49 4.76 33.08
C LYS A 419 -25.62 4.68 34.08
N MET A 420 -26.90 4.67 33.67
CA MET A 420 -28.06 4.51 34.56
C MET A 420 -28.16 3.11 35.15
N LYS A 421 -27.80 2.05 34.43
CA LYS A 421 -27.74 0.68 34.97
C LYS A 421 -26.68 0.55 36.05
N VAL A 422 -25.47 1.09 35.84
CA VAL A 422 -24.40 1.04 36.86
C VAL A 422 -24.76 1.80 38.11
N LYS A 423 -25.46 2.96 38.02
CA LYS A 423 -25.95 3.71 39.19
C LYS A 423 -27.07 3.01 39.97
N LYS A 424 -27.75 2.01 39.38
CA LYS A 424 -28.78 1.23 40.06
C LYS A 424 -28.25 0.00 40.85
N PHE A 425 -26.99 -0.35 40.64
CA PHE A 425 -26.30 -1.48 41.28
C PHE A 425 -25.26 -1.05 42.32
N ASN A 426 -25.03 0.25 42.50
CA ASN A 426 -24.29 0.86 43.60
C ASN A 426 -25.25 1.65 44.50
#